data_249568ffd1e0d061eb25f606b96d8d6a
#
_entry.id   249568ffd1e0d061eb25f606b96d8d6a
#
_cell.length_a   1.000
_cell.length_b   1.000
_cell.length_c   1.000
_cell.angle_alpha   90.00
_cell.angle_beta   90.00
_cell.angle_gamma   90.00
#
_symmetry.space_group_name_H-M   'P 1'
#
loop_
_entity.id
_entity.type
_entity.pdbx_description
1 polymer ?
#
loop_
_entity_poly.entity_id
_entity_poly.type
_entity_poly.pdbx_seq_one_letter_code
_entity_poly.pdbx_strand_id
1 'polypeptide(L)'
;MSALMHVKPLAPRLRAPFVLSVAVLAVAGLLSACGGKDAAAQGAGGGGGMPPVEVGVVTVKPGDVGLTTELPGRLEASRVAQVRARAAGIVQQRLFKEGSDVKAGQALFRIDAAPYAAALASAEAQVAKAQANLAQATATVERYRPLVAQRAVSQQDFVNAEAAQKLAQADVAVAQAAVQTARINRDYANVTSPISGRIGRALVTEGALVGQGEATQLAVVQQIDPLYVNFTQSAAEVLQLTRAIEAGRFKRSGAQAAQLRVVLDDGSEHPQMGKLLFADLSVDSTTGQVTLRAEVPNPGGKLLPGLYVRVRLEQAQASNAFGLPQQAVTRTQQGDTVTVIDGEGKRVPRTVKISGQQNGQWVVTDGLKAGEQVMVDGFQKLMMLPPTAPVKAVPWTPAAPATAAPTAAAKP
;
A
#
# COMPACT_ATOMS: atom_id res chain seq x y z
N MET A 1 12.86 -36.46 34.68
CA MET A 1 13.29 -35.70 35.85
C MET A 1 12.75 -34.32 35.62
N SER A 2 11.52 -34.04 35.90
CA SER A 2 10.87 -33.64 37.16
C SER A 2 11.37 -32.28 37.68
N ALA A 3 10.56 -31.26 37.50
CA ALA A 3 10.21 -30.29 38.53
C ALA A 3 9.02 -29.42 38.07
N LEU A 4 7.86 -29.83 38.53
CA LEU A 4 6.64 -29.01 38.65
C LEU A 4 6.89 -27.91 39.68
N MET A 5 6.50 -26.68 39.39
CA MET A 5 6.26 -25.69 40.42
C MET A 5 4.84 -25.14 40.27
N HIS A 6 3.99 -25.63 41.21
CA HIS A 6 2.69 -25.11 41.55
C HIS A 6 2.79 -23.76 42.21
N VAL A 7 2.02 -22.77 41.76
CA VAL A 7 1.68 -21.59 42.56
C VAL A 7 0.16 -21.50 42.65
N LYS A 8 -0.32 -21.54 43.90
CA LYS A 8 -1.71 -21.45 44.35
C LYS A 8 -2.30 -20.05 44.18
N PRO A 9 -3.63 -19.97 44.03
CA PRO A 9 -4.36 -18.68 44.01
C PRO A 9 -4.69 -18.22 45.45
N LEU A 10 -4.60 -16.91 45.67
CA LEU A 10 -5.13 -16.26 46.89
C LEU A 10 -6.48 -15.63 46.56
N ALA A 11 -7.49 -16.08 47.29
CA ALA A 11 -8.86 -15.60 47.25
C ALA A 11 -9.09 -14.42 48.26
N PRO A 12 -10.24 -13.75 48.23
CA PRO A 12 -10.43 -12.38 48.67
C PRO A 12 -10.89 -12.27 50.12
N ARG A 13 -10.66 -11.10 50.74
CA ARG A 13 -11.29 -10.77 52.03
C ARG A 13 -12.26 -9.61 51.88
N LEU A 14 -13.54 -9.95 52.01
CA LEU A 14 -14.63 -9.08 52.44
C LEU A 14 -14.33 -8.41 53.79
N ARG A 15 -14.68 -7.15 53.93
CA ARG A 15 -15.20 -6.56 55.19
C ARG A 15 -16.07 -5.36 54.88
N ALA A 16 -17.34 -5.49 55.11
CA ALA A 16 -18.33 -4.45 55.45
C ALA A 16 -18.43 -4.44 57.02
N PRO A 17 -19.29 -3.65 57.65
CA PRO A 17 -19.82 -2.31 57.45
C PRO A 17 -19.66 -1.45 58.73
N PHE A 18 -19.98 -0.18 58.71
CA PHE A 18 -20.38 0.55 59.94
C PHE A 18 -21.47 1.55 59.66
N VAL A 19 -22.55 1.27 60.33
CA VAL A 19 -23.78 2.03 60.52
C VAL A 19 -23.58 3.02 61.66
N LEU A 20 -24.11 4.23 61.59
CA LEU A 20 -24.69 5.03 62.69
C LEU A 20 -25.15 6.34 62.06
N SER A 21 -26.42 6.59 61.88
CA SER A 21 -27.53 6.89 62.81
C SER A 21 -27.51 8.31 63.35
N VAL A 22 -28.54 9.06 62.97
CA VAL A 22 -29.50 9.83 63.77
C VAL A 22 -29.08 11.14 64.44
N ALA A 23 -29.78 12.22 64.13
CA ALA A 23 -30.54 13.15 65.01
C ALA A 23 -30.84 14.42 64.24
N VAL A 24 -32.03 14.77 63.85
CA VAL A 24 -33.24 15.17 64.52
C VAL A 24 -33.22 16.64 65.06
N LEU A 25 -34.29 17.32 64.73
CA LEU A 25 -34.96 18.51 65.28
C LEU A 25 -34.49 19.88 64.81
N ALA A 26 -35.27 20.59 64.00
CA ALA A 26 -36.49 21.33 64.35
C ALA A 26 -36.21 22.58 65.22
N VAL A 27 -36.29 23.77 64.59
CA VAL A 27 -36.83 24.97 65.29
C VAL A 27 -37.70 25.71 64.30
N ALA A 28 -38.95 25.71 64.61
CA ALA A 28 -40.01 26.62 64.09
C ALA A 28 -39.96 27.95 64.81
N GLY A 29 -40.43 28.98 64.19
CA GLY A 29 -40.77 30.16 64.89
C GLY A 29 -40.68 31.44 64.07
N LEU A 30 -41.77 31.77 63.41
CA LEU A 30 -42.56 32.98 63.65
C LEU A 30 -41.83 34.34 63.52
N LEU A 31 -42.24 35.10 62.54
CA LEU A 31 -42.82 36.39 62.79
C LEU A 31 -43.39 36.95 61.48
N SER A 32 -44.66 37.04 61.53
CA SER A 32 -45.71 37.77 60.86
C SER A 32 -45.47 39.28 60.84
N ALA A 33 -45.98 39.89 59.85
CA ALA A 33 -46.92 41.00 59.87
C ALA A 33 -46.54 42.25 59.08
N CYS A 34 -47.59 42.75 58.48
CA CYS A 34 -47.92 44.06 57.92
C CYS A 34 -47.50 44.27 56.46
N GLY A 35 -48.39 44.42 55.51
CA GLY A 35 -49.71 45.04 55.51
C GLY A 35 -49.70 46.19 54.51
N GLY A 36 -50.58 46.18 53.53
CA GLY A 36 -50.76 47.35 52.66
C GLY A 36 -51.26 46.93 51.25
N LYS A 37 -52.47 46.80 51.12
CA LYS A 37 -53.55 47.28 50.26
C LYS A 37 -53.31 47.54 48.80
N ASP A 38 -54.04 46.78 48.01
CA ASP A 38 -54.84 47.16 46.84
C ASP A 38 -54.23 48.06 45.74
N ALA A 39 -54.00 47.43 44.62
CA ALA A 39 -54.29 47.97 43.30
C ALA A 39 -54.76 46.90 42.36
N ALA A 40 -55.94 47.14 41.87
CA ALA A 40 -56.74 46.24 41.06
C ALA A 40 -56.12 45.79 39.74
N ALA A 41 -56.56 44.63 39.41
CA ALA A 41 -56.66 44.04 38.08
C ALA A 41 -56.69 44.98 36.89
N GLN A 42 -55.94 44.71 35.93
CA GLN A 42 -56.44 44.66 34.54
C GLN A 42 -55.62 43.66 33.77
N GLY A 43 -56.31 42.65 33.28
CA GLY A 43 -55.79 41.62 32.43
C GLY A 43 -55.41 42.13 31.07
N ALA A 44 -54.46 41.48 30.49
CA ALA A 44 -54.40 41.28 29.08
C ALA A 44 -53.63 40.04 28.89
N GLY A 45 -54.31 39.01 28.43
CA GLY A 45 -53.67 37.83 27.84
C GLY A 45 -52.74 38.27 26.73
N GLY A 46 -51.50 38.01 26.93
CA GLY A 46 -50.49 38.09 25.91
C GLY A 46 -49.57 36.88 26.12
N GLY A 47 -49.90 35.81 25.49
CA GLY A 47 -48.95 34.72 25.31
C GLY A 47 -47.74 35.25 24.55
N GLY A 48 -46.83 35.87 25.30
CA GLY A 48 -45.49 36.22 24.79
C GLY A 48 -44.74 34.91 24.53
N GLY A 49 -45.03 34.30 23.40
CA GLY A 49 -44.18 33.24 22.89
C GLY A 49 -42.77 33.80 22.79
N MET A 50 -41.83 33.19 23.53
CA MET A 50 -40.42 33.52 23.34
C MET A 50 -40.16 33.55 21.84
N PRO A 51 -39.45 34.57 21.32
CA PRO A 51 -39.12 34.60 19.90
C PRO A 51 -38.43 33.28 19.51
N PRO A 52 -38.82 32.69 18.36
CA PRO A 52 -38.26 31.40 17.95
C PRO A 52 -36.75 31.53 17.86
N VAL A 53 -36.06 30.60 18.53
CA VAL A 53 -34.61 30.59 18.57
C VAL A 53 -34.10 30.26 17.17
N GLU A 54 -33.17 31.07 16.68
CA GLU A 54 -32.52 30.84 15.39
C GLU A 54 -31.50 29.70 15.49
N VAL A 55 -31.63 28.73 14.57
CA VAL A 55 -30.73 27.55 14.42
C VAL A 55 -30.17 27.50 13.01
N GLY A 56 -28.90 27.20 12.89
CA GLY A 56 -28.25 27.01 11.61
C GLY A 56 -28.66 25.69 10.96
N VAL A 57 -29.17 25.75 9.74
CA VAL A 57 -29.60 24.58 9.00
C VAL A 57 -28.91 24.46 7.64
N VAL A 58 -28.71 23.23 7.17
CA VAL A 58 -28.29 22.93 5.81
C VAL A 58 -29.42 22.19 5.11
N THR A 59 -29.81 22.68 3.94
CA THR A 59 -30.76 21.98 3.08
C THR A 59 -30.04 20.87 2.35
N VAL A 60 -30.42 19.59 2.56
CA VAL A 60 -29.77 18.44 1.98
C VAL A 60 -30.15 18.28 0.53
N LYS A 61 -29.14 18.12 -0.32
CA LYS A 61 -29.29 17.81 -1.74
C LYS A 61 -28.63 16.44 -2.01
N PRO A 62 -29.31 15.54 -2.72
CA PRO A 62 -28.71 14.28 -3.12
C PRO A 62 -27.58 14.54 -4.10
N GLY A 63 -26.50 13.80 -3.95
CA GLY A 63 -25.35 13.86 -4.84
C GLY A 63 -24.65 12.53 -4.90
N ASP A 64 -23.82 12.36 -5.93
CA ASP A 64 -22.91 11.23 -6.01
C ASP A 64 -21.67 11.58 -5.18
N VAL A 65 -21.52 10.89 -4.06
CA VAL A 65 -20.42 11.11 -3.11
C VAL A 65 -19.46 9.93 -3.16
N GLY A 66 -18.19 10.21 -3.48
CA GLY A 66 -17.15 9.20 -3.50
C GLY A 66 -16.82 8.70 -2.09
N LEU A 67 -16.73 7.41 -1.91
CA LEU A 67 -16.25 6.80 -0.67
C LEU A 67 -14.73 6.63 -0.75
N THR A 68 -14.02 7.45 -0.01
CA THR A 68 -12.55 7.42 0.05
C THR A 68 -12.12 6.73 1.33
N THR A 69 -11.25 5.75 1.20
CA THR A 69 -10.64 5.06 2.34
C THR A 69 -9.15 5.36 2.35
N GLU A 70 -8.59 5.70 3.50
CA GLU A 70 -7.14 5.80 3.71
C GLU A 70 -6.63 4.52 4.35
N LEU A 71 -5.67 3.89 3.67
CA LEU A 71 -5.09 2.62 4.08
C LEU A 71 -3.58 2.79 4.26
N PRO A 72 -2.99 2.21 5.32
CA PRO A 72 -1.55 2.23 5.49
C PRO A 72 -0.89 1.34 4.45
N GLY A 73 0.21 1.80 3.86
CA GLY A 73 0.95 1.08 2.85
C GLY A 73 2.45 1.30 2.94
N ARG A 74 3.20 0.47 2.22
CA ARG A 74 4.65 0.58 2.09
C ARG A 74 5.05 0.49 0.62
N LEU A 75 5.94 1.38 0.22
CA LEU A 75 6.51 1.38 -1.12
C LEU A 75 7.54 0.27 -1.27
N GLU A 76 7.56 -0.36 -2.43
CA GLU A 76 8.48 -1.42 -2.80
C GLU A 76 8.99 -1.18 -4.23
N ALA A 77 10.24 -1.56 -4.49
CA ALA A 77 10.76 -1.50 -5.86
C ALA A 77 9.99 -2.48 -6.74
N SER A 78 9.63 -2.07 -7.97
CA SER A 78 8.91 -2.94 -8.90
C SER A 78 9.73 -4.17 -9.30
N ARG A 79 11.05 -4.06 -9.33
CA ARG A 79 11.99 -5.17 -9.54
C ARG A 79 13.23 -4.95 -8.68
N VAL A 80 13.71 -6.05 -8.08
CA VAL A 80 14.94 -6.08 -7.30
C VAL A 80 15.85 -7.17 -7.88
N ALA A 81 17.06 -6.82 -8.26
CA ALA A 81 18.04 -7.75 -8.74
C ALA A 81 19.27 -7.76 -7.83
N GLN A 82 19.55 -8.90 -7.23
CA GLN A 82 20.79 -9.13 -6.52
C GLN A 82 21.85 -9.51 -7.54
N VAL A 83 22.81 -8.64 -7.75
CA VAL A 83 23.97 -8.90 -8.61
C VAL A 83 24.95 -9.79 -7.83
N ARG A 84 25.17 -11.00 -8.33
CA ARG A 84 26.04 -11.98 -7.68
C ARG A 84 27.16 -12.42 -8.61
N ALA A 85 28.34 -12.73 -8.05
CA ALA A 85 29.46 -13.30 -8.79
C ALA A 85 29.10 -14.70 -9.32
N ARG A 86 29.25 -14.91 -10.62
CA ARG A 86 29.03 -16.20 -11.30
C ARG A 86 30.37 -16.91 -11.64
N ALA A 87 31.45 -16.14 -11.66
CA ALA A 87 32.83 -16.64 -11.83
C ALA A 87 33.58 -16.40 -10.51
N ALA A 88 34.48 -17.34 -10.17
CA ALA A 88 35.37 -17.20 -9.03
C ALA A 88 36.63 -16.39 -9.43
N GLY A 89 37.06 -15.48 -8.57
CA GLY A 89 38.26 -14.68 -8.82
C GLY A 89 38.32 -13.40 -8.01
N ILE A 90 39.37 -12.61 -8.25
CA ILE A 90 39.58 -11.34 -7.59
C ILE A 90 38.85 -10.25 -8.36
N VAL A 91 38.13 -9.40 -7.65
CA VAL A 91 37.52 -8.20 -8.23
C VAL A 91 38.62 -7.20 -8.60
N GLN A 92 38.81 -6.96 -9.88
CA GLN A 92 39.81 -6.03 -10.39
C GLN A 92 39.33 -4.59 -10.39
N GLN A 93 38.06 -4.36 -10.75
CA GLN A 93 37.54 -3.01 -10.94
C GLN A 93 36.02 -2.95 -10.75
N ARG A 94 35.56 -1.86 -10.14
CA ARG A 94 34.18 -1.43 -10.12
C ARG A 94 33.93 -0.37 -11.21
N LEU A 95 32.93 -0.58 -12.06
CA LEU A 95 32.68 0.20 -13.27
C LEU A 95 31.46 1.13 -13.15
N PHE A 96 30.92 1.31 -11.98
CA PHE A 96 29.75 2.17 -11.72
C PHE A 96 29.98 3.09 -10.53
N LYS A 97 29.19 4.15 -10.46
CA LYS A 97 29.08 5.03 -9.28
C LYS A 97 27.92 4.56 -8.42
N GLU A 98 28.16 4.40 -7.12
CA GLU A 98 27.11 4.04 -6.16
C GLU A 98 25.95 5.05 -6.16
N GLY A 99 24.72 4.57 -6.07
CA GLY A 99 23.52 5.39 -6.15
C GLY A 99 23.15 5.92 -7.52
N SER A 100 23.92 5.60 -8.58
CA SER A 100 23.61 6.00 -9.94
C SER A 100 22.59 5.08 -10.62
N ASP A 101 22.01 5.56 -11.70
CA ASP A 101 21.15 4.74 -12.55
C ASP A 101 22.00 3.93 -13.54
N VAL A 102 21.67 2.65 -13.67
CA VAL A 102 22.35 1.69 -14.55
C VAL A 102 21.35 1.06 -15.52
N LYS A 103 21.84 0.68 -16.71
CA LYS A 103 21.03 -0.01 -17.73
C LYS A 103 21.22 -1.51 -17.66
N ALA A 104 20.21 -2.28 -18.06
CA ALA A 104 20.37 -3.73 -18.27
C ALA A 104 21.52 -3.99 -19.26
N GLY A 105 22.39 -4.97 -18.92
CA GLY A 105 23.60 -5.30 -19.67
C GLY A 105 24.82 -4.39 -19.40
N GLN A 106 24.67 -3.28 -18.66
CA GLN A 106 25.79 -2.43 -18.29
C GLN A 106 26.77 -3.17 -17.40
N ALA A 107 28.09 -3.10 -17.71
CA ALA A 107 29.15 -3.68 -16.89
C ALA A 107 29.22 -2.98 -15.54
N LEU A 108 29.25 -3.76 -14.47
CA LEU A 108 29.28 -3.30 -13.08
C LEU A 108 30.60 -3.62 -12.39
N PHE A 109 31.07 -4.85 -12.54
CA PHE A 109 32.35 -5.28 -11.97
C PHE A 109 33.14 -6.10 -13.01
N ARG A 110 34.46 -6.04 -12.88
CA ARG A 110 35.38 -6.88 -13.62
C ARG A 110 36.11 -7.78 -12.64
N ILE A 111 35.93 -9.08 -12.80
CA ILE A 111 36.66 -10.12 -12.08
C ILE A 111 37.87 -10.51 -12.95
N ASP A 112 38.95 -10.98 -12.33
CA ASP A 112 40.13 -11.45 -13.06
C ASP A 112 39.75 -12.55 -14.06
N ALA A 113 39.88 -12.22 -15.34
CA ALA A 113 39.54 -13.13 -16.44
C ALA A 113 40.74 -13.94 -16.95
N ALA A 114 41.95 -13.73 -16.44
CA ALA A 114 43.15 -14.37 -16.96
C ALA A 114 43.08 -15.89 -16.93
N PRO A 115 42.66 -16.57 -15.86
CA PRO A 115 42.49 -18.03 -15.83
C PRO A 115 41.49 -18.54 -16.87
N TYR A 116 40.40 -17.83 -17.06
CA TYR A 116 39.34 -18.16 -18.00
C TYR A 116 39.76 -17.93 -19.45
N ALA A 117 40.54 -16.89 -19.71
CA ALA A 117 41.13 -16.64 -21.04
C ALA A 117 42.12 -17.75 -21.43
N ALA A 118 42.94 -18.19 -20.48
CA ALA A 118 43.86 -19.32 -20.70
C ALA A 118 43.10 -20.63 -20.98
N ALA A 119 42.03 -20.90 -20.23
CA ALA A 119 41.17 -22.07 -20.45
C ALA A 119 40.50 -22.04 -21.84
N LEU A 120 40.03 -20.86 -22.27
CA LEU A 120 39.45 -20.66 -23.61
C LEU A 120 40.49 -20.93 -24.70
N ALA A 121 41.69 -20.36 -24.59
CA ALA A 121 42.79 -20.61 -25.57
C ALA A 121 43.16 -22.09 -25.65
N SER A 122 43.20 -22.81 -24.53
CA SER A 122 43.40 -24.24 -24.48
C SER A 122 42.30 -25.03 -25.22
N ALA A 123 41.02 -24.66 -25.01
CA ALA A 123 39.89 -25.28 -25.69
C ALA A 123 39.90 -25.00 -27.20
N GLU A 124 40.27 -23.78 -27.62
CA GLU A 124 40.43 -23.42 -29.04
C GLU A 124 41.54 -24.24 -29.72
N ALA A 125 42.66 -24.48 -29.02
CA ALA A 125 43.72 -25.36 -29.52
C ALA A 125 43.25 -26.82 -29.68
N GLN A 126 42.36 -27.32 -28.78
CA GLN A 126 41.75 -28.66 -28.94
C GLN A 126 40.85 -28.76 -30.18
N VAL A 127 40.11 -27.70 -30.51
CA VAL A 127 39.32 -27.64 -31.76
C VAL A 127 40.25 -27.74 -32.98
N ALA A 128 41.34 -26.95 -33.00
CA ALA A 128 42.31 -27.00 -34.09
C ALA A 128 42.93 -28.41 -34.29
N LYS A 129 43.27 -29.10 -33.18
CA LYS A 129 43.74 -30.49 -33.21
C LYS A 129 42.68 -31.46 -33.75
N ALA A 130 41.43 -31.37 -33.29
CA ALA A 130 40.34 -32.22 -33.76
C ALA A 130 40.04 -32.00 -35.26
N GLN A 131 40.09 -30.76 -35.72
CA GLN A 131 39.92 -30.42 -37.14
C GLN A 131 41.02 -30.97 -38.00
N ALA A 132 42.27 -30.96 -37.56
CA ALA A 132 43.40 -31.60 -38.27
C ALA A 132 43.21 -33.12 -38.40
N ASN A 133 42.75 -33.78 -37.32
CA ASN A 133 42.44 -35.20 -37.34
C ASN A 133 41.30 -35.53 -38.32
N LEU A 134 40.24 -34.72 -38.33
CA LEU A 134 39.14 -34.87 -39.28
C LEU A 134 39.61 -34.69 -40.72
N ALA A 135 40.43 -33.71 -40.99
CA ALA A 135 40.99 -33.48 -42.32
C ALA A 135 41.85 -34.72 -42.81
N GLN A 136 42.65 -35.29 -41.90
CA GLN A 136 43.40 -36.50 -42.17
C GLN A 136 42.49 -37.73 -42.48
N ALA A 137 41.44 -37.91 -41.62
CA ALA A 137 40.48 -39.01 -41.81
C ALA A 137 39.68 -38.82 -43.12
N THR A 138 39.24 -37.60 -43.42
CA THR A 138 38.56 -37.27 -44.67
C THR A 138 39.42 -37.54 -45.90
N ALA A 139 40.67 -37.10 -45.90
CA ALA A 139 41.61 -37.40 -47.01
C ALA A 139 41.84 -38.92 -47.22
N THR A 140 41.77 -39.70 -46.14
CA THR A 140 41.90 -41.19 -46.25
C THR A 140 40.63 -41.77 -46.88
N VAL A 141 39.44 -41.38 -46.52
CA VAL A 141 38.17 -41.80 -47.12
C VAL A 141 38.13 -41.41 -48.59
N GLU A 142 38.50 -40.19 -48.95
CA GLU A 142 38.53 -39.71 -50.33
C GLU A 142 39.50 -40.51 -51.19
N ARG A 143 40.67 -40.88 -50.65
CA ARG A 143 41.64 -41.73 -51.31
C ARG A 143 41.12 -43.16 -51.52
N TYR A 144 40.46 -43.75 -50.52
CA TYR A 144 39.98 -45.14 -50.59
C TYR A 144 38.73 -45.27 -51.46
N ARG A 145 37.89 -44.25 -51.58
CA ARG A 145 36.68 -44.30 -52.38
C ARG A 145 36.83 -44.77 -53.82
N PRO A 146 37.76 -44.25 -54.64
CA PRO A 146 38.02 -44.79 -56.00
C PRO A 146 38.71 -46.13 -56.00
N LEU A 147 39.54 -46.45 -55.00
CA LEU A 147 40.29 -47.71 -54.93
C LEU A 147 39.39 -48.90 -54.60
N VAL A 148 38.35 -48.75 -53.82
CA VAL A 148 37.35 -49.79 -53.56
C VAL A 148 36.60 -50.14 -54.85
N ALA A 149 36.24 -49.16 -55.67
CA ALA A 149 35.60 -49.41 -56.97
C ALA A 149 36.48 -50.24 -57.91
N GLN A 150 37.81 -50.07 -57.80
CA GLN A 150 38.83 -50.82 -58.56
C GLN A 150 39.25 -52.11 -57.88
N ARG A 151 38.71 -52.52 -56.74
CA ARG A 151 39.08 -53.68 -55.91
C ARG A 151 40.56 -53.65 -55.43
N ALA A 152 41.16 -52.45 -55.33
CA ALA A 152 42.50 -52.25 -54.87
C ALA A 152 42.63 -52.13 -53.35
N VAL A 153 41.50 -51.90 -52.65
CA VAL A 153 41.39 -51.87 -51.20
C VAL A 153 40.15 -52.67 -50.79
N SER A 154 40.19 -53.33 -49.62
CA SER A 154 39.05 -54.10 -49.11
C SER A 154 37.85 -53.23 -48.77
N GLN A 155 36.63 -53.74 -48.91
CA GLN A 155 35.40 -53.06 -48.48
C GLN A 155 35.46 -52.79 -47.00
N GLN A 156 36.05 -53.65 -46.18
CA GLN A 156 36.19 -53.49 -44.74
C GLN A 156 37.09 -52.29 -44.39
N ASP A 157 38.17 -52.08 -45.10
CA ASP A 157 39.10 -50.96 -44.88
C ASP A 157 38.45 -49.64 -45.21
N PHE A 158 37.60 -49.57 -46.25
CA PHE A 158 36.85 -48.42 -46.59
C PHE A 158 35.78 -48.06 -45.49
N VAL A 159 35.01 -49.05 -45.00
CA VAL A 159 34.08 -48.90 -43.93
C VAL A 159 34.75 -48.43 -42.65
N ASN A 160 35.91 -48.95 -42.31
CA ASN A 160 36.74 -48.52 -41.19
C ASN A 160 37.21 -47.08 -41.35
N ALA A 161 37.60 -46.67 -42.56
CA ALA A 161 38.00 -45.29 -42.84
C ALA A 161 36.79 -44.32 -42.69
N GLU A 162 35.61 -44.71 -43.21
CA GLU A 162 34.35 -43.90 -42.99
C GLU A 162 33.95 -43.77 -41.49
N ALA A 163 34.09 -44.89 -40.75
CA ALA A 163 33.86 -44.86 -39.31
C ALA A 163 34.84 -43.94 -38.59
N ALA A 164 36.12 -43.98 -38.94
CA ALA A 164 37.14 -43.08 -38.39
C ALA A 164 36.86 -41.61 -38.73
N GLN A 165 36.39 -41.31 -39.94
CA GLN A 165 35.97 -39.94 -40.31
C GLN A 165 34.81 -39.47 -39.46
N LYS A 166 33.78 -40.32 -39.27
CA LYS A 166 32.63 -39.98 -38.44
C LYS A 166 33.01 -39.75 -36.96
N LEU A 167 33.92 -40.57 -36.44
CA LEU A 167 34.48 -40.38 -35.10
C LEU A 167 35.21 -39.03 -34.97
N ALA A 168 36.12 -38.73 -35.92
CA ALA A 168 36.83 -37.45 -35.92
C ALA A 168 35.88 -36.24 -36.06
N GLN A 169 34.78 -36.40 -36.82
CA GLN A 169 33.73 -35.36 -36.90
C GLN A 169 33.04 -35.14 -35.56
N ALA A 170 32.74 -36.22 -34.83
CA ALA A 170 32.17 -36.13 -33.48
C ALA A 170 33.15 -35.48 -32.50
N ASP A 171 34.46 -35.77 -32.59
CA ASP A 171 35.50 -35.13 -31.76
C ASP A 171 35.56 -33.63 -31.99
N VAL A 172 35.40 -33.14 -33.21
CA VAL A 172 35.30 -31.68 -33.50
C VAL A 172 34.10 -31.07 -32.79
N ALA A 173 32.94 -31.74 -32.81
CA ALA A 173 31.74 -31.23 -32.14
C ALA A 173 31.93 -31.16 -30.62
N VAL A 174 32.57 -32.17 -30.02
CA VAL A 174 32.89 -32.16 -28.57
C VAL A 174 33.85 -31.02 -28.22
N ALA A 175 34.92 -30.84 -29.02
CA ALA A 175 35.89 -29.76 -28.81
C ALA A 175 35.22 -28.35 -28.95
N GLN A 176 34.32 -28.20 -29.92
CA GLN A 176 33.56 -26.95 -30.09
C GLN A 176 32.64 -26.65 -28.87
N ALA A 177 32.01 -27.67 -28.32
CA ALA A 177 31.20 -27.52 -27.10
C ALA A 177 32.08 -27.10 -25.90
N ALA A 178 33.30 -27.61 -25.78
CA ALA A 178 34.25 -27.19 -24.75
C ALA A 178 34.67 -25.71 -24.91
N VAL A 179 34.89 -25.23 -26.15
CA VAL A 179 35.14 -23.80 -26.43
C VAL A 179 33.94 -22.92 -25.97
N GLN A 180 32.72 -23.35 -26.28
CA GLN A 180 31.54 -22.62 -25.88
C GLN A 180 31.42 -22.50 -24.34
N THR A 181 31.71 -23.60 -23.64
CA THR A 181 31.73 -23.61 -22.16
C THR A 181 32.78 -22.65 -21.59
N ALA A 182 34.00 -22.71 -22.13
CA ALA A 182 35.10 -21.85 -21.71
C ALA A 182 34.80 -20.36 -21.98
N ARG A 183 34.17 -20.06 -23.11
CA ARG A 183 33.73 -18.71 -23.47
C ARG A 183 32.67 -18.16 -22.47
N ILE A 184 31.67 -18.97 -22.14
CA ILE A 184 30.66 -18.61 -21.15
C ILE A 184 31.29 -18.29 -19.77
N ASN A 185 32.23 -19.12 -19.33
CA ASN A 185 32.93 -18.91 -18.06
C ASN A 185 33.78 -17.64 -18.08
N ARG A 186 34.47 -17.33 -19.18
CA ARG A 186 35.20 -16.06 -19.36
C ARG A 186 34.23 -14.86 -19.29
N ASP A 187 33.09 -14.96 -19.93
CA ASP A 187 32.13 -13.89 -20.00
C ASP A 187 31.50 -13.59 -18.62
N TYR A 188 31.38 -14.61 -17.75
CA TYR A 188 30.95 -14.43 -16.35
C TYR A 188 31.93 -13.61 -15.49
N ALA A 189 33.19 -13.49 -15.91
CA ALA A 189 34.15 -12.59 -15.25
C ALA A 189 33.78 -11.10 -15.45
N ASN A 190 32.98 -10.78 -16.48
CA ASN A 190 32.43 -9.44 -16.70
C ASN A 190 30.99 -9.38 -16.15
N VAL A 191 30.84 -8.92 -14.93
CA VAL A 191 29.55 -8.88 -14.23
C VAL A 191 28.72 -7.71 -14.70
N THR A 192 27.54 -7.98 -15.26
CA THR A 192 26.63 -6.96 -15.81
C THR A 192 25.33 -6.86 -15.00
N SER A 193 24.63 -5.73 -15.14
CA SER A 193 23.32 -5.54 -14.53
C SER A 193 22.24 -6.35 -15.27
N PRO A 194 21.43 -7.17 -14.56
CA PRO A 194 20.35 -7.93 -15.19
C PRO A 194 19.11 -7.08 -15.50
N ILE A 195 18.95 -5.92 -14.84
CA ILE A 195 17.83 -5.00 -15.03
C ILE A 195 18.32 -3.56 -15.11
N SER A 196 17.53 -2.68 -15.69
CA SER A 196 17.72 -1.24 -15.56
C SER A 196 17.12 -0.74 -14.23
N GLY A 197 17.79 0.20 -13.58
CA GLY A 197 17.34 0.76 -12.31
C GLY A 197 18.46 1.45 -11.56
N ARG A 198 18.23 1.80 -10.30
CA ARG A 198 19.23 2.43 -9.44
C ARG A 198 20.04 1.38 -8.72
N ILE A 199 21.37 1.47 -8.84
CA ILE A 199 22.29 0.57 -8.13
C ILE A 199 22.58 1.13 -6.73
N GLY A 200 22.57 0.25 -5.74
CA GLY A 200 22.95 0.57 -4.38
C GLY A 200 24.46 0.68 -4.18
N ARG A 201 24.89 0.54 -2.93
CA ARG A 201 26.32 0.47 -2.61
C ARG A 201 26.95 -0.85 -3.11
N ALA A 202 28.23 -0.82 -3.38
CA ALA A 202 29.01 -2.04 -3.56
C ALA A 202 29.12 -2.79 -2.22
N LEU A 203 28.93 -4.10 -2.24
CA LEU A 203 29.06 -4.96 -1.05
C LEU A 203 30.45 -5.58 -0.96
N VAL A 204 31.26 -5.41 -1.99
CA VAL A 204 32.65 -5.88 -2.09
C VAL A 204 33.51 -4.74 -2.67
N THR A 205 34.81 -4.76 -2.35
CA THR A 205 35.79 -3.80 -2.84
C THR A 205 36.73 -4.47 -3.85
N GLU A 206 37.47 -3.66 -4.61
CA GLU A 206 38.55 -4.15 -5.45
C GLU A 206 39.57 -4.91 -4.59
N GLY A 207 40.10 -6.01 -5.13
CA GLY A 207 40.99 -6.93 -4.41
C GLY A 207 40.24 -8.05 -3.66
N ALA A 208 38.92 -7.96 -3.48
CA ALA A 208 38.16 -9.01 -2.82
C ALA A 208 38.08 -10.28 -3.68
N LEU A 209 38.22 -11.44 -3.05
CA LEU A 209 37.99 -12.74 -3.66
C LEU A 209 36.49 -13.07 -3.60
N VAL A 210 35.90 -13.37 -4.75
CA VAL A 210 34.47 -13.62 -4.87
C VAL A 210 34.19 -14.93 -5.62
N GLY A 211 32.98 -15.47 -5.50
CA GLY A 211 32.51 -16.62 -6.26
C GLY A 211 33.09 -17.97 -5.84
N GLN A 212 33.73 -18.07 -4.66
CA GLN A 212 34.22 -19.37 -4.11
C GLN A 212 33.16 -19.92 -3.14
N GLY A 213 32.70 -21.14 -3.39
CA GLY A 213 31.71 -21.84 -2.58
C GLY A 213 30.28 -21.29 -2.81
N GLU A 214 29.96 -20.13 -2.30
CA GLU A 214 28.66 -19.47 -2.51
C GLU A 214 28.77 -18.29 -3.50
N ALA A 215 27.68 -18.04 -4.23
CA ALA A 215 27.60 -16.89 -5.13
C ALA A 215 27.59 -15.59 -4.33
N THR A 216 28.77 -14.97 -4.16
CA THR A 216 28.98 -13.74 -3.41
C THR A 216 28.13 -12.61 -3.99
N GLN A 217 27.35 -11.94 -3.12
CA GLN A 217 26.54 -10.77 -3.51
C GLN A 217 27.46 -9.56 -3.68
N LEU A 218 27.40 -8.90 -4.83
CA LEU A 218 28.26 -7.78 -5.19
C LEU A 218 27.57 -6.43 -5.06
N ALA A 219 26.29 -6.36 -5.47
CA ALA A 219 25.46 -5.16 -5.39
C ALA A 219 23.98 -5.53 -5.51
N VAL A 220 23.11 -4.54 -5.27
CA VAL A 220 21.66 -4.66 -5.51
C VAL A 220 21.25 -3.55 -6.47
N VAL A 221 20.53 -3.92 -7.52
CA VAL A 221 19.89 -2.99 -8.46
C VAL A 221 18.39 -3.02 -8.25
N GLN A 222 17.79 -1.86 -8.08
CA GLN A 222 16.35 -1.70 -7.84
C GLN A 222 15.73 -0.83 -8.92
N GLN A 223 14.67 -1.30 -9.51
CA GLN A 223 13.85 -0.50 -10.40
C GLN A 223 12.88 0.31 -9.54
N ILE A 224 13.09 1.62 -9.50
CA ILE A 224 12.35 2.55 -8.64
C ILE A 224 11.31 3.38 -9.40
N ASP A 225 11.19 3.19 -10.71
CA ASP A 225 10.16 3.77 -11.56
C ASP A 225 9.70 2.70 -12.57
N PRO A 226 8.42 2.27 -12.47
CA PRO A 226 7.47 2.57 -11.39
C PRO A 226 7.83 1.89 -10.06
N LEU A 227 7.22 2.33 -8.96
CA LEU A 227 7.20 1.64 -7.67
C LEU A 227 5.90 0.85 -7.51
N TYR A 228 5.93 -0.14 -6.64
CA TYR A 228 4.72 -0.76 -6.09
C TYR A 228 4.44 -0.20 -4.70
N VAL A 229 3.16 -0.06 -4.37
CA VAL A 229 2.69 0.13 -3.01
C VAL A 229 1.87 -1.08 -2.60
N ASN A 230 2.28 -1.72 -1.51
CA ASN A 230 1.51 -2.78 -0.87
C ASN A 230 0.78 -2.18 0.32
N PHE A 231 -0.52 -2.41 0.41
CA PHE A 231 -1.37 -1.96 1.49
C PHE A 231 -2.41 -3.02 1.82
N THR A 232 -2.91 -3.00 3.04
CA THR A 232 -3.80 -4.03 3.53
C THR A 232 -5.17 -3.45 3.86
N GLN A 233 -6.21 -4.25 3.64
CA GLN A 233 -7.59 -3.92 3.98
C GLN A 233 -8.27 -5.13 4.63
N SER A 234 -9.18 -4.88 5.57
CA SER A 234 -9.95 -5.94 6.20
C SER A 234 -10.79 -6.71 5.17
N ALA A 235 -10.71 -8.05 5.18
CA ALA A 235 -11.52 -8.88 4.30
C ALA A 235 -13.03 -8.67 4.52
N ALA A 236 -13.45 -8.38 5.77
CA ALA A 236 -14.83 -8.07 6.10
C ALA A 236 -15.32 -6.79 5.40
N GLU A 237 -14.49 -5.72 5.37
CA GLU A 237 -14.82 -4.47 4.69
C GLU A 237 -14.92 -4.66 3.17
N VAL A 238 -13.97 -5.41 2.57
CA VAL A 238 -13.99 -5.75 1.15
C VAL A 238 -15.27 -6.48 0.79
N LEU A 239 -15.66 -7.49 1.59
CA LEU A 239 -16.90 -8.24 1.38
C LEU A 239 -18.15 -7.37 1.56
N GLN A 240 -18.18 -6.49 2.55
CA GLN A 240 -19.30 -5.56 2.76
C GLN A 240 -19.44 -4.59 1.58
N LEU A 241 -18.33 -4.04 1.09
CA LEU A 241 -18.33 -3.16 -0.07
C LEU A 241 -18.82 -3.89 -1.33
N THR A 242 -18.33 -5.11 -1.58
CA THR A 242 -18.75 -5.94 -2.71
C THR A 242 -20.25 -6.20 -2.67
N ARG A 243 -20.80 -6.63 -1.54
CA ARG A 243 -22.24 -6.83 -1.37
C ARG A 243 -23.05 -5.55 -1.55
N ALA A 244 -22.52 -4.41 -1.13
CA ALA A 244 -23.19 -3.12 -1.26
C ALA A 244 -23.23 -2.65 -2.73
N ILE A 245 -22.18 -2.95 -3.52
CA ILE A 245 -22.13 -2.72 -4.97
C ILE A 245 -23.10 -3.66 -5.69
N GLU A 246 -23.13 -4.94 -5.37
CA GLU A 246 -24.06 -5.92 -5.95
C GLU A 246 -25.52 -5.56 -5.65
N ALA A 247 -25.79 -5.02 -4.48
CA ALA A 247 -27.12 -4.52 -4.10
C ALA A 247 -27.48 -3.17 -4.77
N GLY A 248 -26.63 -2.60 -5.62
CA GLY A 248 -26.86 -1.35 -6.34
C GLY A 248 -26.81 -0.09 -5.48
N ARG A 249 -26.40 -0.20 -4.20
CA ARG A 249 -26.26 0.94 -3.28
C ARG A 249 -25.05 1.81 -3.60
N PHE A 250 -24.03 1.21 -4.21
CA PHE A 250 -22.83 1.90 -4.66
C PHE A 250 -22.51 1.53 -6.10
N LYS A 251 -21.99 2.49 -6.84
CA LYS A 251 -21.40 2.25 -8.14
C LYS A 251 -19.90 2.03 -7.97
N ARG A 252 -19.32 1.08 -8.72
CA ARG A 252 -17.88 0.91 -8.75
C ARG A 252 -17.22 2.17 -9.31
N SER A 253 -16.21 2.71 -8.63
CA SER A 253 -15.49 3.89 -9.11
C SER A 253 -14.64 3.51 -10.34
N GLY A 254 -15.10 3.90 -11.54
CA GLY A 254 -14.42 3.69 -12.81
C GLY A 254 -14.64 2.33 -13.46
N ALA A 255 -14.60 2.32 -14.80
CA ALA A 255 -14.72 1.12 -15.64
C ALA A 255 -13.39 0.35 -15.77
N GLN A 256 -12.27 0.96 -15.35
CA GLN A 256 -10.91 0.40 -15.36
C GLN A 256 -10.34 0.39 -13.95
N ALA A 257 -9.15 -0.21 -13.78
CA ALA A 257 -8.51 -0.36 -12.48
C ALA A 257 -8.63 0.89 -11.59
N ALA A 258 -9.06 0.73 -10.34
CA ALA A 258 -9.26 1.82 -9.40
C ALA A 258 -7.98 2.66 -9.28
N GLN A 259 -8.15 3.98 -9.37
CA GLN A 259 -7.07 4.94 -9.17
C GLN A 259 -6.89 5.22 -7.68
N LEU A 260 -5.68 5.48 -7.29
CA LEU A 260 -5.34 5.83 -5.92
C LEU A 260 -4.36 7.00 -5.86
N ARG A 261 -4.40 7.72 -4.74
CA ARG A 261 -3.41 8.75 -4.40
C ARG A 261 -2.52 8.27 -3.28
N VAL A 262 -1.25 8.55 -3.41
CA VAL A 262 -0.27 8.28 -2.36
C VAL A 262 -0.05 9.55 -1.56
N VAL A 263 -0.26 9.47 -0.26
CA VAL A 263 -0.04 10.54 0.71
C VAL A 263 1.18 10.16 1.54
N LEU A 264 2.18 11.02 1.57
CA LEU A 264 3.40 10.84 2.32
C LEU A 264 3.16 11.13 3.81
N ASP A 265 4.14 10.82 4.63
CA ASP A 265 4.07 10.97 6.08
C ASP A 265 3.98 12.45 6.52
N ASP A 266 4.56 13.35 5.71
CA ASP A 266 4.47 14.81 5.89
C ASP A 266 3.09 15.41 5.49
N GLY A 267 2.17 14.57 5.03
CA GLY A 267 0.85 14.98 4.55
C GLY A 267 0.81 15.46 3.09
N SER A 268 1.94 15.52 2.41
CA SER A 268 1.96 15.88 0.99
C SER A 268 1.43 14.75 0.11
N GLU A 269 0.73 15.10 -0.96
CA GLU A 269 0.24 14.13 -1.93
C GLU A 269 1.23 13.98 -3.08
N HIS A 270 1.49 12.72 -3.48
CA HIS A 270 2.26 12.45 -4.68
C HIS A 270 1.49 12.92 -5.92
N PRO A 271 2.11 13.69 -6.84
CA PRO A 271 1.41 14.29 -7.98
C PRO A 271 0.90 13.25 -8.99
N GLN A 272 1.50 12.07 -9.06
CA GLN A 272 1.10 11.01 -9.97
C GLN A 272 0.11 10.06 -9.29
N MET A 273 -0.99 9.77 -9.99
CA MET A 273 -1.95 8.77 -9.53
C MET A 273 -1.40 7.37 -9.72
N GLY A 274 -1.55 6.55 -8.71
CA GLY A 274 -1.30 5.13 -8.81
C GLY A 274 -2.48 4.36 -9.38
N LYS A 275 -2.21 3.17 -9.89
CA LYS A 275 -3.18 2.25 -10.48
C LYS A 275 -3.20 0.95 -9.68
N LEU A 276 -4.36 0.57 -9.16
CA LEU A 276 -4.53 -0.72 -8.50
C LEU A 276 -4.31 -1.85 -9.51
N LEU A 277 -3.39 -2.75 -9.22
CA LEU A 277 -3.08 -3.88 -10.09
C LEU A 277 -3.97 -5.07 -9.77
N PHE A 278 -3.90 -5.52 -8.52
CA PHE A 278 -4.69 -6.65 -8.04
C PHE A 278 -4.85 -6.61 -6.52
N ALA A 279 -5.86 -7.34 -6.03
CA ALA A 279 -5.94 -7.76 -4.63
C ALA A 279 -5.45 -9.21 -4.55
N ASP A 280 -4.73 -9.56 -3.50
CA ASP A 280 -4.33 -10.94 -3.29
C ASP A 280 -5.58 -11.83 -3.19
N LEU A 281 -5.48 -13.04 -3.71
CA LEU A 281 -6.56 -14.03 -3.69
C LEU A 281 -6.72 -14.69 -2.32
N SER A 282 -5.75 -14.49 -1.42
CA SER A 282 -5.72 -15.07 -0.09
C SER A 282 -5.92 -14.02 0.99
N VAL A 283 -6.65 -14.41 2.03
CA VAL A 283 -6.77 -13.66 3.29
C VAL A 283 -5.70 -14.18 4.22
N ASP A 284 -4.91 -13.29 4.80
CA ASP A 284 -3.99 -13.67 5.87
C ASP A 284 -4.78 -14.20 7.07
N SER A 285 -4.57 -15.46 7.42
CA SER A 285 -5.34 -16.15 8.45
C SER A 285 -5.10 -15.62 9.86
N THR A 286 -4.00 -14.91 10.08
CA THR A 286 -3.63 -14.36 11.39
C THR A 286 -4.28 -12.99 11.61
N THR A 287 -4.31 -12.15 10.57
CA THR A 287 -4.79 -10.78 10.67
C THR A 287 -6.19 -10.57 10.07
N GLY A 288 -6.69 -11.49 9.25
CA GLY A 288 -7.95 -11.35 8.54
C GLY A 288 -7.91 -10.28 7.44
N GLN A 289 -6.72 -9.90 6.98
CA GLN A 289 -6.53 -8.85 5.99
C GLN A 289 -6.24 -9.42 4.61
N VAL A 290 -6.60 -8.67 3.59
CA VAL A 290 -6.25 -8.88 2.18
C VAL A 290 -5.19 -7.87 1.80
N THR A 291 -4.12 -8.32 1.15
CA THR A 291 -3.08 -7.44 0.61
C THR A 291 -3.48 -6.98 -0.78
N LEU A 292 -3.44 -5.67 -0.97
CA LEU A 292 -3.65 -5.03 -2.26
C LEU A 292 -2.31 -4.47 -2.75
N ARG A 293 -2.10 -4.53 -4.06
CA ARG A 293 -0.92 -3.97 -4.71
C ARG A 293 -1.32 -2.99 -5.80
N ALA A 294 -0.68 -1.84 -5.79
CA ALA A 294 -0.83 -0.86 -6.84
C ALA A 294 0.52 -0.40 -7.38
N GLU A 295 0.51 0.03 -8.63
CA GLU A 295 1.65 0.63 -9.31
C GLU A 295 1.57 2.14 -9.21
N VAL A 296 2.69 2.76 -8.86
CA VAL A 296 2.81 4.22 -8.69
C VAL A 296 3.98 4.70 -9.55
N PRO A 297 3.73 5.53 -10.56
CA PRO A 297 4.79 6.16 -11.32
C PRO A 297 5.66 7.05 -10.43
N ASN A 298 6.97 7.00 -10.60
CA ASN A 298 7.92 7.74 -9.77
C ASN A 298 8.97 8.47 -10.62
N PRO A 299 8.54 9.35 -11.53
CA PRO A 299 9.47 10.07 -12.37
C PRO A 299 10.43 10.93 -11.53
N GLY A 300 11.73 10.79 -11.81
CA GLY A 300 12.77 11.46 -11.04
C GLY A 300 13.16 10.81 -9.72
N GLY A 301 12.56 9.65 -9.36
CA GLY A 301 13.01 8.84 -8.23
C GLY A 301 12.86 9.52 -6.86
N LYS A 302 11.83 10.37 -6.68
CA LYS A 302 11.57 11.10 -5.42
C LYS A 302 11.10 10.18 -4.30
N LEU A 303 10.31 9.18 -4.65
CA LEU A 303 9.87 8.15 -3.71
C LEU A 303 10.92 7.06 -3.62
N LEU A 304 11.17 6.58 -2.41
CA LEU A 304 12.14 5.52 -2.16
C LEU A 304 11.45 4.22 -1.74
N PRO A 305 11.94 3.06 -2.17
CA PRO A 305 11.47 1.78 -1.65
C PRO A 305 11.64 1.72 -0.12
N GLY A 306 10.66 1.15 0.56
CA GLY A 306 10.63 1.04 2.01
C GLY A 306 9.92 2.19 2.73
N LEU A 307 9.63 3.31 2.08
CA LEU A 307 8.88 4.41 2.68
C LEU A 307 7.48 3.95 3.08
N TYR A 308 7.07 4.38 4.27
CA TYR A 308 5.69 4.28 4.72
C TYR A 308 4.87 5.38 4.05
N VAL A 309 3.68 5.02 3.59
CA VAL A 309 2.76 5.94 2.91
C VAL A 309 1.32 5.61 3.30
N ARG A 310 0.43 6.57 3.14
CA ARG A 310 -1.01 6.34 3.19
C ARG A 310 -1.55 6.32 1.76
N VAL A 311 -2.34 5.33 1.47
CA VAL A 311 -3.00 5.17 0.18
C VAL A 311 -4.44 5.63 0.32
N ARG A 312 -4.80 6.67 -0.41
CA ARG A 312 -6.19 7.15 -0.51
C ARG A 312 -6.82 6.54 -1.74
N LEU A 313 -7.74 5.61 -1.53
CA LEU A 313 -8.42 4.85 -2.57
C LEU A 313 -9.90 5.26 -2.63
N GLU A 314 -10.37 5.69 -3.79
CA GLU A 314 -11.78 5.86 -4.05
C GLU A 314 -12.38 4.52 -4.52
N GLN A 315 -13.06 3.85 -3.60
CA GLN A 315 -13.53 2.47 -3.82
C GLN A 315 -14.87 2.41 -4.50
N ALA A 316 -15.75 3.37 -4.20
CA ALA A 316 -17.11 3.38 -4.70
C ALA A 316 -17.72 4.79 -4.64
N GLN A 317 -18.78 5.01 -5.41
CA GLN A 317 -19.59 6.22 -5.35
C GLN A 317 -20.95 5.86 -4.79
N ALA A 318 -21.33 6.54 -3.70
CA ALA A 318 -22.68 6.46 -3.15
C ALA A 318 -23.60 7.34 -4.01
N SER A 319 -24.52 6.71 -4.75
CA SER A 319 -25.56 7.45 -5.49
C SER A 319 -26.66 7.92 -4.56
N ASN A 320 -27.14 9.13 -4.74
CA ASN A 320 -28.19 9.76 -3.90
C ASN A 320 -27.81 9.88 -2.43
N ALA A 321 -26.52 10.05 -2.12
CA ALA A 321 -26.05 10.30 -0.76
C ALA A 321 -26.11 11.79 -0.42
N PHE A 322 -26.14 12.09 0.88
CA PHE A 322 -26.20 13.45 1.41
C PHE A 322 -24.92 13.76 2.17
N GLY A 323 -24.22 14.83 1.79
CA GLY A 323 -23.07 15.33 2.55
C GLY A 323 -23.56 16.23 3.70
N LEU A 324 -23.21 15.88 4.94
CA LEU A 324 -23.54 16.68 6.12
C LEU A 324 -22.28 17.12 6.86
N PRO A 325 -22.19 18.37 7.32
CA PRO A 325 -21.13 18.80 8.23
C PRO A 325 -21.08 17.90 9.47
N GLN A 326 -19.88 17.62 9.97
CA GLN A 326 -19.69 16.69 11.09
C GLN A 326 -20.52 17.03 12.33
N GLN A 327 -20.68 18.31 12.61
CA GLN A 327 -21.43 18.83 13.75
C GLN A 327 -22.96 18.62 13.65
N ALA A 328 -23.50 18.30 12.47
CA ALA A 328 -24.91 18.00 12.26
C ALA A 328 -25.32 16.60 12.78
N VAL A 329 -24.37 15.73 13.03
CA VAL A 329 -24.63 14.34 13.41
C VAL A 329 -24.27 14.12 14.88
N THR A 330 -25.22 13.61 15.63
CA THR A 330 -25.04 13.17 17.01
C THR A 330 -24.89 11.65 17.03
N ARG A 331 -23.75 11.17 17.54
CA ARG A 331 -23.47 9.75 17.69
C ARG A 331 -23.88 9.27 19.08
N THR A 332 -24.73 8.26 19.13
CA THR A 332 -25.19 7.64 20.36
C THR A 332 -24.95 6.14 20.33
N GLN A 333 -25.07 5.46 21.45
CA GLN A 333 -25.00 3.99 21.51
C GLN A 333 -26.13 3.31 20.73
N GLN A 334 -27.23 4.02 20.47
CA GLN A 334 -28.39 3.55 19.72
C GLN A 334 -28.28 3.82 18.21
N GLY A 335 -27.24 4.51 17.77
CA GLY A 335 -26.99 4.84 16.37
C GLY A 335 -26.70 6.33 16.12
N ASP A 336 -26.48 6.65 14.86
CA ASP A 336 -26.23 8.00 14.40
C ASP A 336 -27.57 8.72 14.17
N THR A 337 -27.73 9.93 14.72
CA THR A 337 -28.96 10.71 14.63
C THR A 337 -28.71 12.13 14.13
N VAL A 338 -29.64 12.66 13.41
CA VAL A 338 -29.68 14.07 12.99
C VAL A 338 -30.99 14.71 13.43
N THR A 339 -31.02 16.02 13.59
CA THR A 339 -32.25 16.76 13.87
C THR A 339 -32.71 17.45 12.59
N VAL A 340 -33.84 17.01 12.06
CA VAL A 340 -34.51 17.63 10.90
C VAL A 340 -35.49 18.68 11.39
N ILE A 341 -35.54 19.85 10.75
CA ILE A 341 -36.52 20.93 11.00
C ILE A 341 -37.58 20.81 9.93
N ASP A 342 -38.83 20.65 10.35
CA ASP A 342 -39.96 20.61 9.42
C ASP A 342 -40.41 22.04 9.00
N GLY A 343 -41.35 22.10 8.06
CA GLY A 343 -41.90 23.39 7.56
C GLY A 343 -42.59 24.25 8.62
N GLU A 344 -42.94 23.68 9.79
CA GLU A 344 -43.55 24.38 10.93
C GLU A 344 -42.50 24.77 11.98
N GLY A 345 -41.21 24.53 11.73
CA GLY A 345 -40.12 24.80 12.67
C GLY A 345 -40.02 23.79 13.82
N LYS A 346 -40.64 22.62 13.72
CA LYS A 346 -40.55 21.56 14.72
C LYS A 346 -39.30 20.74 14.52
N ARG A 347 -38.69 20.30 15.59
CA ARG A 347 -37.48 19.47 15.63
C ARG A 347 -37.87 17.98 15.62
N VAL A 348 -37.43 17.27 14.62
CA VAL A 348 -37.67 15.82 14.48
C VAL A 348 -36.34 15.10 14.51
N PRO A 349 -36.00 14.38 15.60
CA PRO A 349 -34.80 13.52 15.60
C PRO A 349 -35.04 12.36 14.66
N ARG A 350 -34.04 12.04 13.80
CA ARG A 350 -34.11 10.96 12.83
C ARG A 350 -32.82 10.16 12.85
N THR A 351 -32.96 8.86 12.88
CA THR A 351 -31.83 7.94 12.74
C THR A 351 -31.37 7.93 11.29
N VAL A 352 -30.07 8.03 11.09
CA VAL A 352 -29.43 8.03 9.77
C VAL A 352 -28.37 6.96 9.70
N LYS A 353 -28.07 6.54 8.48
CA LYS A 353 -26.98 5.58 8.23
C LYS A 353 -25.83 6.32 7.56
N ILE A 354 -24.69 6.35 8.26
CA ILE A 354 -23.46 6.94 7.76
C ILE A 354 -22.61 5.84 7.11
N SER A 355 -22.14 6.09 5.88
CA SER A 355 -21.30 5.15 5.13
C SER A 355 -19.82 5.53 5.12
N GLY A 356 -19.49 6.77 5.53
CA GLY A 356 -18.11 7.25 5.55
C GLY A 356 -18.02 8.76 5.74
N GLN A 357 -16.81 9.27 5.54
CA GLN A 357 -16.50 10.68 5.61
C GLN A 357 -15.79 11.12 4.33
N GLN A 358 -16.14 12.29 3.79
CA GLN A 358 -15.46 12.90 2.65
C GLN A 358 -15.37 14.42 2.86
N ASN A 359 -14.20 15.00 2.61
CA ASN A 359 -13.97 16.46 2.70
C ASN A 359 -14.49 17.10 3.99
N GLY A 360 -14.35 16.42 5.14
CA GLY A 360 -14.84 16.93 6.41
C GLY A 360 -16.35 16.83 6.61
N GLN A 361 -17.07 16.14 5.72
CA GLN A 361 -18.52 15.89 5.81
C GLN A 361 -18.80 14.40 6.00
N TRP A 362 -19.87 14.09 6.75
CA TRP A 362 -20.42 12.74 6.83
C TRP A 362 -21.24 12.42 5.59
N VAL A 363 -21.03 11.23 5.03
CA VAL A 363 -21.81 10.72 3.90
C VAL A 363 -22.97 9.89 4.43
N VAL A 364 -24.16 10.44 4.35
CA VAL A 364 -25.42 9.80 4.77
C VAL A 364 -26.06 9.15 3.56
N THR A 365 -26.30 7.85 3.65
CA THR A 365 -26.87 7.04 2.55
C THR A 365 -28.32 6.63 2.79
N ASP A 366 -28.82 6.79 4.01
CA ASP A 366 -30.21 6.44 4.37
C ASP A 366 -30.72 7.31 5.53
N GLY A 367 -32.02 7.52 5.59
CA GLY A 367 -32.67 8.25 6.66
C GLY A 367 -33.05 9.71 6.34
N LEU A 368 -32.65 10.25 5.19
CA LEU A 368 -32.95 11.63 4.77
C LEU A 368 -33.66 11.65 3.41
N LYS A 369 -34.41 12.73 3.18
CA LYS A 369 -35.06 13.03 1.89
C LYS A 369 -34.50 14.31 1.30
N ALA A 370 -34.49 14.39 -0.02
CA ALA A 370 -34.06 15.60 -0.73
C ALA A 370 -34.88 16.81 -0.32
N GLY A 371 -34.20 17.92 -0.05
CA GLY A 371 -34.84 19.20 0.34
C GLY A 371 -35.13 19.35 1.82
N GLU A 372 -34.88 18.35 2.66
CA GLU A 372 -35.04 18.48 4.11
C GLU A 372 -33.94 19.42 4.69
N GLN A 373 -34.32 20.13 5.77
CA GLN A 373 -33.43 21.02 6.49
C GLN A 373 -32.87 20.32 7.72
N VAL A 374 -31.56 20.06 7.72
CA VAL A 374 -30.85 19.41 8.83
C VAL A 374 -30.15 20.48 9.67
N MET A 375 -30.40 20.46 10.98
CA MET A 375 -29.80 21.37 11.93
C MET A 375 -28.28 21.05 12.07
N VAL A 376 -27.47 22.10 11.97
CA VAL A 376 -26.02 22.05 12.06
C VAL A 376 -25.47 22.79 13.26
N ASP A 377 -26.15 23.88 13.66
CA ASP A 377 -25.71 24.73 14.76
C ASP A 377 -26.90 25.17 15.61
N GLY A 378 -26.63 25.64 16.85
CA GLY A 378 -27.62 26.10 17.78
C GLY A 378 -28.05 25.09 18.85
N PHE A 379 -27.43 23.92 18.93
CA PHE A 379 -27.77 22.86 19.90
C PHE A 379 -27.73 23.36 21.36
N GLN A 380 -26.79 24.21 21.72
CA GLN A 380 -26.67 24.75 23.09
C GLN A 380 -27.82 25.63 23.45
N LYS A 381 -28.33 26.47 22.52
CA LYS A 381 -29.47 27.34 22.74
C LYS A 381 -30.76 26.58 23.01
N LEU A 382 -30.82 25.34 22.51
CA LEU A 382 -31.99 24.48 22.63
C LEU A 382 -32.03 23.66 23.92
N MET A 383 -30.94 23.57 24.68
CA MET A 383 -30.91 22.81 25.94
C MET A 383 -31.82 23.39 27.01
N MET A 384 -32.13 24.70 26.93
CA MET A 384 -33.01 25.40 27.87
C MET A 384 -34.47 25.48 27.39
N LEU A 385 -34.79 24.91 26.22
CA LEU A 385 -36.13 24.99 25.62
C LEU A 385 -36.84 23.64 25.66
N PRO A 386 -38.19 23.65 25.85
CA PRO A 386 -38.95 22.41 25.73
C PRO A 386 -38.74 21.75 24.35
N PRO A 387 -38.78 20.44 24.27
CA PRO A 387 -38.55 19.72 22.99
C PRO A 387 -39.50 20.13 21.85
N THR A 388 -40.66 20.66 22.18
CA THR A 388 -41.74 21.09 21.27
C THR A 388 -41.66 22.55 20.85
N ALA A 389 -40.74 23.35 21.40
CA ALA A 389 -40.62 24.77 21.04
C ALA A 389 -40.23 24.94 19.57
N PRO A 390 -40.95 25.76 18.79
CA PRO A 390 -40.61 26.02 17.40
C PRO A 390 -39.28 26.78 17.28
N VAL A 391 -38.49 26.46 16.25
CA VAL A 391 -37.22 27.12 15.93
C VAL A 391 -37.30 27.81 14.58
N LYS A 392 -36.51 28.86 14.40
CA LYS A 392 -36.37 29.53 13.10
C LYS A 392 -35.13 29.01 12.39
N ALA A 393 -35.33 28.37 11.26
CA ALA A 393 -34.24 27.89 10.41
C ALA A 393 -33.53 29.07 9.72
N VAL A 394 -32.23 29.17 9.88
CA VAL A 394 -31.35 30.13 9.18
C VAL A 394 -30.28 29.34 8.41
N PRO A 395 -30.00 29.70 7.14
CA PRO A 395 -28.94 29.03 6.40
C PRO A 395 -27.62 29.06 7.16
N TRP A 396 -27.04 27.89 7.39
CA TRP A 396 -25.74 27.78 8.05
C TRP A 396 -24.61 28.09 7.05
N THR A 397 -23.68 28.95 7.46
CA THR A 397 -22.45 29.22 6.71
C THR A 397 -21.27 28.73 7.52
N PRO A 398 -20.33 27.96 6.90
CA PRO A 398 -19.14 27.55 7.62
C PRO A 398 -18.38 28.74 8.18
N ALA A 399 -18.02 28.71 9.46
CA ALA A 399 -17.13 29.72 10.02
C ALA A 399 -15.79 29.64 9.24
N ALA A 400 -15.33 30.77 8.70
CA ALA A 400 -14.01 30.85 8.08
C ALA A 400 -12.97 30.34 9.07
N PRO A 401 -11.96 29.57 8.64
CA PRO A 401 -10.90 29.15 9.53
C PRO A 401 -10.30 30.39 10.18
N ALA A 402 -10.31 30.43 11.51
CA ALA A 402 -9.72 31.53 12.28
C ALA A 402 -8.23 31.59 11.84
N THR A 403 -7.90 32.67 11.12
CA THR A 403 -6.53 33.01 10.79
C THR A 403 -5.79 33.10 12.12
N ALA A 404 -4.86 32.20 12.37
CA ALA A 404 -4.05 32.24 13.58
C ALA A 404 -3.44 33.64 13.70
N ALA A 405 -3.85 34.36 14.76
CA ALA A 405 -3.26 35.66 15.06
C ALA A 405 -1.75 35.48 15.20
N PRO A 406 -0.90 36.33 14.61
CA PRO A 406 0.53 36.24 14.77
C PRO A 406 0.87 36.40 16.24
N THR A 407 1.47 35.37 16.82
CA THR A 407 2.03 35.39 18.17
C THR A 407 3.03 36.53 18.22
N ALA A 408 2.72 37.55 18.99
CA ALA A 408 3.60 38.71 19.24
C ALA A 408 4.92 38.19 19.80
N ALA A 409 5.99 38.38 19.05
CA ALA A 409 7.35 38.08 19.47
C ALA A 409 7.67 38.82 20.74
N ALA A 410 7.90 38.12 21.84
CA ALA A 410 8.53 38.65 23.02
C ALA A 410 9.95 39.10 22.67
N LYS A 411 10.23 40.37 22.79
CA LYS A 411 11.58 40.95 22.71
C LYS A 411 12.41 40.57 23.94
N PRO A 412 13.72 40.47 23.79
CA PRO A 412 14.66 39.94 24.77
C PRO A 412 14.77 40.75 26.06
#